data_c34e6556b67a27026c7ffd8cf1c150d8
#
_entry.id   c34e6556b67a27026c7ffd8cf1c150d8
#
_cell.length_a   1.000
_cell.length_b   1.000
_cell.length_c   1.000
_cell.angle_alpha   90.00
_cell.angle_beta   90.00
_cell.angle_gamma   90.00
#
_symmetry.space_group_name_H-M   'P 1'
#
loop_
_entity.id
_entity.type
_entity.pdbx_description
1 polymer ?
#
loop_
_entity_poly.entity_id
_entity_poly.type
_entity_poly.pdbx_seq_one_letter_code
_entity_poly.pdbx_strand_id
1 'polypeptide(L)'
;MEYLILAILWIAFCALHSGLISITFTNFLKQKIGDSYRFYRLFYNIFSIVTLIPILIYTVSIRQQPFFAWTGYLLPVKDVLFFIGILCFIAGARHYSFSQFSGIAQIKEGANHNLINETGELSSRGILGVVRHPFYAGIFPLIWSSNLDTPTLIVNIILSIYVVIGTLLEERKLIEEFGDAYREYQQKVSMLFPLKWIKKKLGFTAA
;
A
#
# COMPACT_ATOMS: atom_id res chain seq x y z
N MET A 1 -15.45 -19.39 15.94
CA MET A 1 -14.04 -19.36 16.38
C MET A 1 -13.10 -19.04 15.21
N GLU A 2 -13.30 -19.64 14.04
CA GLU A 2 -12.46 -19.47 12.83
C GLU A 2 -12.29 -18.01 12.38
N TYR A 3 -13.38 -17.24 12.36
CA TYR A 3 -13.33 -15.81 11.95
C TYR A 3 -12.56 -14.93 12.93
N LEU A 4 -12.58 -15.26 14.23
CA LEU A 4 -11.78 -14.55 15.22
C LEU A 4 -10.29 -14.82 15.00
N ILE A 5 -9.94 -16.09 14.76
CA ILE A 5 -8.56 -16.48 14.42
C ILE A 5 -8.12 -15.78 13.15
N LEU A 6 -8.95 -15.77 12.10
CA LEU A 6 -8.67 -15.06 10.86
C LEU A 6 -8.36 -13.57 11.09
N ALA A 7 -9.23 -12.89 11.84
CA ALA A 7 -9.05 -11.47 12.14
C ALA A 7 -7.75 -11.22 12.92
N ILE A 8 -7.46 -12.04 13.94
CA ILE A 8 -6.22 -11.93 14.72
C ILE A 8 -4.99 -12.13 13.83
N LEU A 9 -4.98 -13.15 12.96
CA LEU A 9 -3.87 -13.43 12.06
C LEU A 9 -3.60 -12.25 11.10
N TRP A 10 -4.64 -11.70 10.49
CA TRP A 10 -4.48 -10.56 9.59
C TRP A 10 -4.06 -9.29 10.32
N ILE A 11 -4.64 -8.99 11.49
CA ILE A 11 -4.23 -7.83 12.30
C ILE A 11 -2.79 -7.97 12.77
N ALA A 12 -2.40 -9.16 13.25
CA ALA A 12 -1.03 -9.44 13.66
C ALA A 12 -0.04 -9.30 12.51
N PHE A 13 -0.39 -9.83 11.33
CA PHE A 13 0.42 -9.64 10.12
C PHE A 13 0.59 -8.16 9.76
N CYS A 14 -0.50 -7.39 9.71
CA CYS A 14 -0.45 -5.96 9.42
C CYS A 14 0.40 -5.19 10.44
N ALA A 15 0.27 -5.51 11.73
CA ALA A 15 1.04 -4.89 12.80
C ALA A 15 2.54 -5.22 12.71
N LEU A 16 2.89 -6.50 12.48
CA LEU A 16 4.27 -6.94 12.30
C LEU A 16 4.89 -6.32 11.04
N HIS A 17 4.18 -6.35 9.92
CA HIS A 17 4.62 -5.77 8.66
C HIS A 17 4.95 -4.28 8.80
N SER A 18 4.07 -3.50 9.42
CA SER A 18 4.32 -2.08 9.68
C SER A 18 5.38 -1.84 10.75
N GLY A 19 5.38 -2.65 11.81
CA GLY A 19 6.35 -2.54 12.90
C GLY A 19 7.79 -2.72 12.42
N LEU A 20 8.02 -3.76 11.64
CA LEU A 20 9.34 -4.07 11.07
C LEU A 20 9.87 -2.97 10.13
N ILE A 21 9.00 -2.27 9.38
CA ILE A 21 9.44 -1.19 8.47
C ILE A 21 9.35 0.21 9.13
N SER A 22 8.97 0.29 10.41
CA SER A 22 8.90 1.57 11.13
C SER A 22 10.28 2.22 11.25
N ILE A 23 10.32 3.57 11.25
CA ILE A 23 11.58 4.33 11.40
C ILE A 23 12.27 3.96 12.71
N THR A 24 11.52 3.85 13.81
CA THR A 24 12.08 3.50 15.12
C THR A 24 12.79 2.17 15.09
N PHE A 25 12.13 1.13 14.54
CA PHE A 25 12.71 -0.21 14.48
C PHE A 25 13.90 -0.28 13.52
N THR A 26 13.79 0.31 12.34
CA THR A 26 14.85 0.29 11.34
C THR A 26 16.08 1.06 11.79
N ASN A 27 15.92 2.20 12.47
CA ASN A 27 17.04 2.95 13.05
C ASN A 27 17.71 2.18 14.19
N PHE A 28 16.93 1.57 15.09
CA PHE A 28 17.46 0.70 16.13
C PHE A 28 18.28 -0.45 15.52
N LEU A 29 17.74 -1.11 14.52
CA LEU A 29 18.40 -2.24 13.87
C LEU A 29 19.69 -1.79 13.15
N LYS A 30 19.65 -0.66 12.43
CA LYS A 30 20.81 -0.08 11.75
C LYS A 30 21.95 0.20 12.72
N GLN A 31 21.65 0.76 13.90
CA GLN A 31 22.65 1.00 14.95
C GLN A 31 23.25 -0.30 15.50
N LYS A 32 22.42 -1.36 15.61
CA LYS A 32 22.83 -2.62 16.24
C LYS A 32 23.63 -3.53 15.31
N ILE A 33 23.29 -3.61 14.02
CA ILE A 33 23.91 -4.56 13.06
C ILE A 33 24.84 -3.88 12.03
N GLY A 34 24.94 -2.54 12.06
CA GLY A 34 25.88 -1.79 11.20
C GLY A 34 25.75 -2.13 9.72
N ASP A 35 26.86 -2.47 9.07
CA ASP A 35 26.92 -2.75 7.62
C ASP A 35 26.02 -3.91 7.18
N SER A 36 25.70 -4.84 8.07
CA SER A 36 24.77 -5.95 7.77
C SER A 36 23.34 -5.46 7.52
N TYR A 37 23.00 -4.22 7.89
CA TYR A 37 21.69 -3.61 7.64
C TYR A 37 21.33 -3.56 6.15
N ARG A 38 22.33 -3.55 5.24
CA ARG A 38 22.10 -3.60 3.79
C ARG A 38 21.25 -4.80 3.32
N PHE A 39 21.25 -5.92 4.07
CA PHE A 39 20.45 -7.10 3.77
C PHE A 39 19.05 -7.04 4.36
N TYR A 40 18.77 -6.08 5.25
CA TYR A 40 17.53 -6.02 5.99
C TYR A 40 16.30 -5.91 5.10
N ARG A 41 16.36 -5.08 4.04
CA ARG A 41 15.23 -4.90 3.13
C ARG A 41 14.84 -6.20 2.41
N LEU A 42 15.82 -6.95 1.95
CA LEU A 42 15.59 -8.25 1.32
C LEU A 42 15.01 -9.25 2.33
N PHE A 43 15.58 -9.32 3.53
CA PHE A 43 15.06 -10.16 4.62
C PHE A 43 13.61 -9.79 4.95
N TYR A 44 13.30 -8.52 5.10
CA TYR A 44 11.95 -8.03 5.36
C TYR A 44 10.95 -8.47 4.29
N ASN A 45 11.31 -8.36 3.02
CA ASN A 45 10.45 -8.77 1.92
C ASN A 45 10.19 -10.29 1.95
N ILE A 46 11.24 -11.10 2.13
CA ILE A 46 11.12 -12.57 2.23
C ILE A 46 10.28 -12.94 3.46
N PHE A 47 10.55 -12.36 4.61
CA PHE A 47 9.80 -12.60 5.85
C PHE A 47 8.32 -12.25 5.67
N SER A 48 8.01 -11.12 5.04
CA SER A 48 6.64 -10.70 4.76
C SER A 48 5.91 -11.70 3.86
N ILE A 49 6.56 -12.22 2.82
CA ILE A 49 5.97 -13.22 1.92
C ILE A 49 5.76 -14.54 2.68
N VAL A 50 6.76 -15.03 3.39
CA VAL A 50 6.71 -16.31 4.13
C VAL A 50 5.62 -16.30 5.20
N THR A 51 5.44 -15.17 5.89
CA THR A 51 4.39 -15.03 6.91
C THR A 51 3.00 -14.82 6.32
N LEU A 52 2.89 -14.20 5.15
CA LEU A 52 1.61 -13.99 4.46
C LEU A 52 1.03 -15.28 3.88
N ILE A 53 1.87 -16.16 3.31
CA ILE A 53 1.42 -17.39 2.64
C ILE A 53 0.51 -18.26 3.53
N PRO A 54 0.89 -18.64 4.77
CA PRO A 54 0.02 -19.46 5.62
C PRO A 54 -1.30 -18.76 5.98
N ILE A 55 -1.30 -17.44 6.12
CA ILE A 55 -2.51 -16.65 6.39
C ILE A 55 -3.45 -16.69 5.18
N LEU A 56 -2.91 -16.57 3.96
CA LEU A 56 -3.69 -16.72 2.73
C LEU A 56 -4.27 -18.13 2.60
N ILE A 57 -3.45 -19.17 2.86
CA ILE A 57 -3.91 -20.57 2.83
C ILE A 57 -5.05 -20.76 3.84
N TYR A 58 -4.91 -20.27 5.06
CA TYR A 58 -5.96 -20.33 6.08
C TYR A 58 -7.21 -19.57 5.63
N THR A 59 -7.06 -18.35 5.08
CA THR A 59 -8.18 -17.57 4.55
C THR A 59 -8.96 -18.34 3.49
N VAL A 60 -8.25 -19.02 2.57
CA VAL A 60 -8.88 -19.81 1.50
C VAL A 60 -9.54 -21.07 2.05
N SER A 61 -8.94 -21.74 3.06
CA SER A 61 -9.45 -22.98 3.61
C SER A 61 -10.80 -22.85 4.34
N ILE A 62 -11.09 -21.64 4.85
CA ILE A 62 -12.35 -21.34 5.55
C ILE A 62 -13.39 -20.60 4.69
N ARG A 63 -13.14 -20.48 3.39
CA ARG A 63 -14.07 -19.84 2.45
C ARG A 63 -15.40 -20.55 2.40
N GLN A 64 -16.45 -19.74 2.17
CA GLN A 64 -17.83 -20.19 2.10
C GLN A 64 -18.48 -19.76 0.78
N GLN A 65 -19.74 -20.22 0.57
CA GLN A 65 -20.55 -19.70 -0.52
C GLN A 65 -20.71 -18.18 -0.36
N PRO A 66 -20.42 -17.40 -1.40
CA PRO A 66 -20.51 -15.95 -1.31
C PRO A 66 -21.95 -15.51 -1.14
N PHE A 67 -22.20 -14.60 -0.20
CA PHE A 67 -23.50 -13.93 -0.07
C PHE A 67 -23.64 -12.77 -1.08
N PHE A 68 -22.53 -12.26 -1.63
CA PHE A 68 -22.50 -11.32 -2.75
C PHE A 68 -21.52 -11.83 -3.81
N ALA A 69 -22.00 -11.98 -5.03
CA ALA A 69 -21.20 -12.38 -6.18
C ALA A 69 -21.38 -11.41 -7.34
N TRP A 70 -20.31 -11.04 -7.96
CA TRP A 70 -20.28 -10.26 -9.18
C TRP A 70 -20.76 -11.14 -10.35
N THR A 71 -22.06 -11.08 -10.67
CA THR A 71 -22.67 -11.89 -11.74
C THR A 71 -23.51 -11.02 -12.68
N GLY A 72 -23.80 -11.55 -13.87
CA GLY A 72 -24.64 -10.87 -14.85
C GLY A 72 -24.14 -9.49 -15.21
N TYR A 73 -25.02 -8.48 -15.10
CA TYR A 73 -24.70 -7.08 -15.42
C TYR A 73 -23.70 -6.40 -14.47
N LEU A 74 -23.36 -7.04 -13.33
CA LEU A 74 -22.34 -6.54 -12.40
C LEU A 74 -20.91 -6.96 -12.79
N LEU A 75 -20.73 -7.96 -13.67
CA LEU A 75 -19.42 -8.39 -14.10
C LEU A 75 -18.53 -7.27 -14.68
N PRO A 76 -19.06 -6.38 -15.57
CA PRO A 76 -18.24 -5.27 -16.06
C PRO A 76 -17.74 -4.34 -14.95
N VAL A 77 -18.53 -4.15 -13.89
CA VAL A 77 -18.11 -3.32 -12.74
C VAL A 77 -16.95 -3.95 -12.00
N LYS A 78 -17.00 -5.27 -11.77
CA LYS A 78 -15.90 -6.05 -11.21
C LYS A 78 -14.62 -5.88 -12.03
N ASP A 79 -14.74 -6.07 -13.35
CA ASP A 79 -13.60 -6.00 -14.26
C ASP A 79 -13.00 -4.58 -14.26
N VAL A 80 -13.84 -3.54 -14.29
CA VAL A 80 -13.39 -2.15 -14.19
C VAL A 80 -12.65 -1.90 -12.88
N LEU A 81 -13.18 -2.35 -11.74
CA LEU A 81 -12.49 -2.24 -10.44
C LEU A 81 -11.13 -2.94 -10.47
N PHE A 82 -11.10 -4.17 -10.96
CA PHE A 82 -9.86 -4.95 -11.07
C PHE A 82 -8.82 -4.23 -11.94
N PHE A 83 -9.20 -3.77 -13.12
CA PHE A 83 -8.29 -3.06 -14.02
C PHE A 83 -7.84 -1.71 -13.47
N ILE A 84 -8.71 -0.95 -12.78
CA ILE A 84 -8.30 0.28 -12.10
C ILE A 84 -7.22 -0.02 -11.07
N GLY A 85 -7.39 -1.08 -10.27
CA GLY A 85 -6.39 -1.49 -9.29
C GLY A 85 -5.04 -1.81 -9.94
N ILE A 86 -5.04 -2.64 -10.97
CA ILE A 86 -3.82 -2.98 -11.73
C ILE A 86 -3.17 -1.74 -12.35
N LEU A 87 -3.96 -0.85 -12.96
CA LEU A 87 -3.43 0.39 -13.54
C LEU A 87 -2.78 1.30 -12.48
N CYS A 88 -3.38 1.40 -11.29
CA CYS A 88 -2.78 2.15 -10.17
C CYS A 88 -1.42 1.57 -9.77
N PHE A 89 -1.30 0.23 -9.70
CA PHE A 89 -0.02 -0.44 -9.40
C PHE A 89 1.02 -0.22 -10.49
N ILE A 90 0.66 -0.41 -11.77
CA ILE A 90 1.59 -0.21 -12.89
C ILE A 90 2.03 1.26 -12.96
N ALA A 91 1.09 2.19 -12.84
CA ALA A 91 1.40 3.61 -12.88
C ALA A 91 2.23 4.06 -11.67
N GLY A 92 1.96 3.52 -10.49
CA GLY A 92 2.78 3.72 -9.29
C GLY A 92 4.18 3.16 -9.45
N ALA A 93 4.32 1.94 -9.97
CA ALA A 93 5.61 1.27 -10.15
C ALA A 93 6.58 2.04 -11.07
N ARG A 94 6.08 2.87 -11.98
CA ARG A 94 6.91 3.73 -12.85
C ARG A 94 7.62 4.85 -12.09
N HIS A 95 7.20 5.15 -10.87
CA HIS A 95 7.79 6.19 -10.01
C HIS A 95 8.72 5.63 -8.93
N TYR A 96 8.87 4.30 -8.86
CA TYR A 96 9.73 3.63 -7.87
C TYR A 96 10.71 2.70 -8.56
N SER A 97 11.95 2.70 -8.11
CA SER A 97 12.96 1.73 -8.57
C SER A 97 12.66 0.34 -8.00
N PHE A 98 12.46 -0.64 -8.88
CA PHE A 98 12.30 -2.04 -8.46
C PHE A 98 13.50 -2.54 -7.65
N SER A 99 14.71 -2.09 -8.00
CA SER A 99 15.94 -2.43 -7.29
C SER A 99 15.94 -1.94 -5.84
N GLN A 100 15.42 -0.72 -5.61
CA GLN A 100 15.26 -0.17 -4.26
C GLN A 100 14.16 -0.88 -3.49
N PHE A 101 13.02 -1.15 -4.13
CA PHE A 101 11.89 -1.83 -3.51
C PHE A 101 12.24 -3.27 -3.07
N SER A 102 12.97 -4.02 -3.91
CA SER A 102 13.38 -5.40 -3.62
C SER A 102 14.49 -5.52 -2.56
N GLY A 103 15.26 -4.46 -2.33
CA GLY A 103 16.43 -4.48 -1.45
C GLY A 103 17.76 -4.75 -2.17
N ILE A 104 17.74 -4.90 -3.50
CA ILE A 104 18.95 -5.18 -4.28
C ILE A 104 19.88 -3.96 -4.31
N ALA A 105 19.31 -2.74 -4.43
CA ALA A 105 20.10 -1.51 -4.42
C ALA A 105 20.86 -1.34 -3.09
N GLN A 106 20.20 -1.61 -1.95
CA GLN A 106 20.82 -1.51 -0.63
C GLN A 106 21.99 -2.48 -0.45
N ILE A 107 21.91 -3.67 -1.06
CA ILE A 107 23.00 -4.67 -1.03
C ILE A 107 24.20 -4.20 -1.85
N LYS A 108 23.95 -3.57 -3.02
CA LYS A 108 25.03 -3.16 -3.95
C LYS A 108 25.70 -1.85 -3.54
N GLU A 109 24.92 -0.88 -3.06
CA GLU A 109 25.34 0.50 -2.84
C GLU A 109 25.54 0.85 -1.35
N GLY A 110 25.22 -0.08 -0.46
CA GLY A 110 25.36 0.07 0.99
C GLY A 110 24.10 0.62 1.68
N ALA A 111 24.16 0.68 3.02
CA ALA A 111 22.99 0.91 3.90
C ALA A 111 22.35 2.31 3.82
N ASN A 112 22.86 3.24 3.03
CA ASN A 112 22.46 4.65 3.06
C ASN A 112 21.42 5.06 2.03
N HIS A 113 20.92 4.14 1.18
CA HIS A 113 19.87 4.48 0.23
C HIS A 113 18.49 4.54 0.91
N ASN A 114 17.96 5.76 1.03
CA ASN A 114 16.59 6.01 1.44
C ASN A 114 15.63 5.60 0.30
N LEU A 115 14.44 5.09 0.68
CA LEU A 115 13.37 4.63 -0.23
C LEU A 115 12.68 5.74 -1.04
N ILE A 116 13.15 6.98 -0.91
CA ILE A 116 12.60 8.14 -1.57
C ILE A 116 13.20 8.21 -2.98
N ASN A 117 12.38 8.64 -3.93
CA ASN A 117 12.72 8.78 -5.35
C ASN A 117 14.20 9.08 -5.58
N GLU A 118 14.78 8.52 -6.63
CA GLU A 118 16.20 8.69 -7.01
C GLU A 118 16.68 10.16 -7.02
N THR A 119 15.76 11.12 -7.10
CA THR A 119 16.05 12.56 -7.12
C THR A 119 15.87 13.28 -5.79
N GLY A 120 15.26 12.66 -4.76
CA GLY A 120 14.90 13.35 -3.51
C GLY A 120 13.86 14.45 -3.67
N GLU A 121 13.26 14.59 -4.87
CA GLU A 121 12.29 15.64 -5.18
C GLU A 121 10.85 15.14 -5.11
N LEU A 122 9.95 16.03 -4.67
CA LEU A 122 8.51 15.79 -4.65
C LEU A 122 7.96 15.83 -6.09
N SER A 123 7.64 14.67 -6.65
CA SER A 123 7.05 14.57 -7.98
C SER A 123 5.52 14.63 -7.90
N SER A 124 4.92 15.52 -8.71
CA SER A 124 3.46 15.59 -8.91
C SER A 124 3.05 15.24 -10.34
N ARG A 125 3.91 14.53 -11.10
CA ARG A 125 3.66 14.18 -12.51
C ARG A 125 2.93 12.83 -12.63
N GLY A 126 2.25 12.64 -13.77
CA GLY A 126 1.56 11.38 -14.07
C GLY A 126 0.49 11.03 -13.03
N ILE A 127 0.48 9.81 -12.55
CA ILE A 127 -0.49 9.31 -11.55
C ILE A 127 -0.37 10.06 -10.21
N LEU A 128 0.81 10.58 -9.86
CA LEU A 128 1.03 11.38 -8.67
C LEU A 128 0.37 12.76 -8.75
N GLY A 129 -0.04 13.23 -9.94
CA GLY A 129 -0.91 14.39 -10.11
C GLY A 129 -2.41 14.07 -9.94
N VAL A 130 -2.78 12.81 -9.86
CA VAL A 130 -4.17 12.33 -9.72
C VAL A 130 -4.45 11.88 -8.29
N VAL A 131 -3.60 11.03 -7.75
CA VAL A 131 -3.59 10.58 -6.35
C VAL A 131 -2.16 10.53 -5.82
N ARG A 132 -1.99 10.85 -4.52
CA ARG A 132 -0.65 10.90 -3.91
C ARG A 132 -0.08 9.50 -3.63
N HIS A 133 -0.96 8.52 -3.34
CA HIS A 133 -0.56 7.16 -2.97
C HIS A 133 -1.18 6.12 -3.93
N PRO A 134 -0.68 6.03 -5.18
CA PRO A 134 -1.29 5.17 -6.20
C PRO A 134 -1.28 3.68 -5.84
N PHE A 135 -0.23 3.16 -5.19
CA PHE A 135 -0.21 1.77 -4.73
C PHE A 135 -1.32 1.48 -3.72
N TYR A 136 -1.48 2.35 -2.72
CA TYR A 136 -2.54 2.19 -1.72
C TYR A 136 -3.93 2.40 -2.33
N ALA A 137 -4.07 3.35 -3.25
CA ALA A 137 -5.32 3.58 -3.99
C ALA A 137 -5.73 2.35 -4.82
N GLY A 138 -4.75 1.61 -5.37
CA GLY A 138 -4.99 0.40 -6.16
C GLY A 138 -5.45 -0.80 -5.33
N ILE A 139 -5.10 -0.87 -4.04
CA ILE A 139 -5.50 -1.98 -3.17
C ILE A 139 -7.03 -2.04 -3.03
N PHE A 140 -7.70 -0.90 -2.82
CA PHE A 140 -9.16 -0.86 -2.62
C PHE A 140 -9.93 -1.54 -3.76
N PRO A 141 -9.81 -1.10 -5.03
CA PRO A 141 -10.56 -1.73 -6.11
C PRO A 141 -10.17 -3.19 -6.33
N LEU A 142 -8.90 -3.60 -6.05
CA LEU A 142 -8.50 -4.99 -6.16
C LEU A 142 -9.18 -5.89 -5.14
N ILE A 143 -9.15 -5.55 -3.85
CA ILE A 143 -9.75 -6.38 -2.81
C ILE A 143 -11.28 -6.40 -2.90
N TRP A 144 -11.91 -5.26 -3.26
CA TRP A 144 -13.36 -5.16 -3.39
C TRP A 144 -13.89 -5.67 -4.73
N SER A 145 -13.06 -6.02 -5.71
CA SER A 145 -13.47 -6.74 -6.92
C SER A 145 -13.69 -8.25 -6.68
N SER A 146 -13.39 -8.78 -5.50
CA SER A 146 -13.65 -10.18 -5.16
C SER A 146 -15.12 -10.43 -4.83
N ASN A 147 -15.60 -11.68 -5.01
CA ASN A 147 -16.88 -12.09 -4.44
C ASN A 147 -16.77 -12.09 -2.91
N LEU A 148 -17.86 -11.74 -2.22
CA LEU A 148 -17.86 -11.58 -0.76
C LEU A 148 -18.52 -12.77 -0.08
N ASP A 149 -17.72 -13.52 0.65
CA ASP A 149 -18.11 -14.39 1.75
C ASP A 149 -17.65 -13.76 3.08
N THR A 150 -18.02 -14.34 4.20
CA THR A 150 -17.66 -13.77 5.52
C THR A 150 -16.16 -13.63 5.73
N PRO A 151 -15.30 -14.62 5.44
CA PRO A 151 -13.85 -14.47 5.50
C PRO A 151 -13.32 -13.34 4.62
N THR A 152 -13.73 -13.28 3.37
CA THR A 152 -13.29 -12.25 2.41
C THR A 152 -13.70 -10.86 2.89
N LEU A 153 -14.92 -10.69 3.39
CA LEU A 153 -15.38 -9.40 3.92
C LEU A 153 -14.53 -8.94 5.11
N ILE A 154 -14.24 -9.83 6.06
CA ILE A 154 -13.38 -9.53 7.23
C ILE A 154 -12.00 -9.06 6.76
N VAL A 155 -11.38 -9.79 5.84
CA VAL A 155 -10.06 -9.44 5.30
C VAL A 155 -10.10 -8.09 4.57
N ASN A 156 -11.09 -7.86 3.72
CA ASN A 156 -11.22 -6.60 2.98
C ASN A 156 -11.38 -5.40 3.91
N ILE A 157 -12.15 -5.54 5.00
CA ILE A 157 -12.30 -4.49 6.01
C ILE A 157 -10.97 -4.23 6.72
N ILE A 158 -10.28 -5.28 7.20
CA ILE A 158 -8.99 -5.15 7.90
C ILE A 158 -7.96 -4.48 6.99
N LEU A 159 -7.84 -4.93 5.73
CA LEU A 159 -6.90 -4.35 4.77
C LEU A 159 -7.27 -2.91 4.40
N SER A 160 -8.56 -2.58 4.27
CA SER A 160 -9.00 -1.21 4.00
C SER A 160 -8.60 -0.27 5.14
N ILE A 161 -8.84 -0.65 6.38
CA ILE A 161 -8.44 0.12 7.57
C ILE A 161 -6.91 0.23 7.62
N TYR A 162 -6.21 -0.87 7.40
CA TYR A 162 -4.75 -0.91 7.40
C TYR A 162 -4.13 0.04 6.37
N VAL A 163 -4.65 0.05 5.14
CA VAL A 163 -4.20 0.94 4.07
C VAL A 163 -4.43 2.40 4.44
N VAL A 164 -5.58 2.76 5.00
CA VAL A 164 -5.86 4.13 5.45
C VAL A 164 -4.88 4.56 6.53
N ILE A 165 -4.69 3.73 7.57
CA ILE A 165 -3.75 4.03 8.67
C ILE A 165 -2.32 4.15 8.12
N GLY A 166 -1.88 3.20 7.29
CA GLY A 166 -0.55 3.22 6.68
C GLY A 166 -0.30 4.48 5.86
N THR A 167 -1.28 4.88 5.05
CA THR A 167 -1.21 6.11 4.26
C THR A 167 -1.10 7.36 5.15
N LEU A 168 -1.89 7.44 6.22
CA LEU A 168 -1.82 8.57 7.16
C LEU A 168 -0.46 8.66 7.88
N LEU A 169 0.12 7.52 8.24
CA LEU A 169 1.44 7.47 8.85
C LEU A 169 2.54 7.86 7.85
N GLU A 170 2.42 7.46 6.59
CA GLU A 170 3.34 7.86 5.53
C GLU A 170 3.24 9.37 5.24
N GLU A 171 2.03 9.94 5.18
CA GLU A 171 1.84 11.38 5.00
C GLU A 171 2.49 12.22 6.11
N ARG A 172 2.45 11.75 7.37
CA ARG A 172 3.17 12.43 8.46
C ARG A 172 4.67 12.48 8.23
N LYS A 173 5.27 11.36 7.79
CA LYS A 173 6.70 11.29 7.47
C LYS A 173 7.06 12.24 6.32
N LEU A 174 6.23 12.28 5.27
CA LEU A 174 6.45 13.16 4.13
C LEU A 174 6.31 14.64 4.49
N ILE A 175 5.41 14.98 5.43
CA ILE A 175 5.33 16.35 5.97
C ILE A 175 6.59 16.68 6.78
N GLU A 176 7.10 15.77 7.60
CA GLU A 176 8.34 15.98 8.36
C GLU A 176 9.55 16.18 7.43
N GLU A 177 9.57 15.50 6.29
CA GLU A 177 10.67 15.52 5.35
C GLU A 177 10.62 16.73 4.39
N PHE A 178 9.45 17.01 3.80
CA PHE A 178 9.29 18.02 2.74
C PHE A 178 8.60 19.31 3.21
N GLY A 179 8.12 19.38 4.45
CA GLY A 179 7.53 20.56 5.04
C GLY A 179 6.34 21.12 4.25
N ASP A 180 6.39 22.43 3.99
CA ASP A 180 5.30 23.16 3.33
C ASP A 180 5.10 22.76 1.86
N ALA A 181 6.15 22.31 1.16
CA ALA A 181 6.02 21.80 -0.19
C ALA A 181 5.07 20.59 -0.26
N TYR A 182 5.15 19.68 0.75
CA TYR A 182 4.21 18.56 0.81
C TYR A 182 2.79 19.00 1.19
N ARG A 183 2.65 19.97 2.08
CA ARG A 183 1.33 20.54 2.43
C ARG A 183 0.64 21.17 1.24
N GLU A 184 1.37 21.92 0.40
CA GLU A 184 0.82 22.43 -0.86
C GLU A 184 0.41 21.33 -1.82
N TYR A 185 1.20 20.27 -1.91
CA TYR A 185 0.85 19.09 -2.70
C TYR A 185 -0.41 18.42 -2.19
N GLN A 186 -0.56 18.29 -0.86
CA GLN A 186 -1.80 17.78 -0.23
C GLN A 186 -3.03 18.62 -0.59
N GLN A 187 -2.89 19.95 -0.70
CA GLN A 187 -4.00 20.82 -1.10
C GLN A 187 -4.43 20.60 -2.56
N LYS A 188 -3.49 20.29 -3.45
CA LYS A 188 -3.72 20.17 -4.91
C LYS A 188 -4.16 18.77 -5.34
N VAL A 189 -3.67 17.73 -4.68
CA VAL A 189 -3.88 16.33 -5.08
C VAL A 189 -4.57 15.54 -3.97
N SER A 190 -5.46 14.62 -4.33
CA SER A 190 -6.16 13.73 -3.38
C SER A 190 -5.23 12.64 -2.86
N MET A 191 -5.49 12.14 -1.65
CA MET A 191 -4.72 11.08 -1.01
C MET A 191 -4.84 9.73 -1.76
N LEU A 192 -6.05 9.16 -1.79
CA LEU A 192 -6.34 7.83 -2.34
C LEU A 192 -7.38 7.86 -3.46
N PHE A 193 -8.46 8.62 -3.30
CA PHE A 193 -9.52 8.74 -4.30
C PHE A 193 -9.37 10.04 -5.08
N PRO A 194 -9.45 10.04 -6.43
CA PRO A 194 -9.08 11.19 -7.28
C PRO A 194 -10.11 12.33 -7.29
N LEU A 195 -10.72 12.64 -6.13
CA LEU A 195 -11.82 13.60 -6.02
C LEU A 195 -11.43 15.00 -6.48
N LYS A 196 -10.23 15.48 -6.10
CA LYS A 196 -9.76 16.81 -6.51
C LYS A 196 -9.49 16.89 -8.00
N TRP A 197 -8.92 15.83 -8.58
CA TRP A 197 -8.68 15.73 -10.01
C TRP A 197 -10.00 15.70 -10.80
N ILE A 198 -10.98 14.92 -10.35
CA ILE A 198 -12.31 14.85 -10.96
C ILE A 198 -13.00 16.22 -10.89
N LYS A 199 -13.03 16.87 -9.73
CA LYS A 199 -13.61 18.23 -9.57
C LYS A 199 -12.95 19.22 -10.52
N LYS A 200 -11.61 19.22 -10.61
CA LYS A 200 -10.88 20.09 -11.55
C LYS A 200 -11.26 19.82 -13.00
N LYS A 201 -11.41 18.55 -13.40
CA LYS A 201 -11.79 18.17 -14.78
C LYS A 201 -13.21 18.56 -15.13
N LEU A 202 -14.12 18.51 -14.15
CA LEU A 202 -15.53 18.90 -14.32
C LEU A 202 -15.79 20.40 -14.16
N GLY A 203 -14.72 21.22 -13.99
CA GLY A 203 -14.86 22.67 -13.85
C GLY A 203 -15.32 23.15 -12.46
N PHE A 204 -15.44 22.25 -11.47
CA PHE A 204 -15.73 22.61 -10.08
C PHE A 204 -14.44 23.06 -9.37
N THR A 205 -13.79 24.12 -9.83
CA THR A 205 -12.72 24.77 -9.08
C THR A 205 -13.35 25.56 -7.94
N ALA A 206 -13.02 25.20 -6.69
CA ALA A 206 -13.27 26.10 -5.58
C ALA A 206 -12.45 27.40 -5.82
N ALA A 207 -13.16 28.52 -5.76
CA ALA A 207 -12.56 29.84 -5.73
C ALA A 207 -11.66 30.01 -4.50
#